data_735a3e2c61c29b1ed9e96f7dc041f3e5
#
_entry.id   735a3e2c61c29b1ed9e96f7dc041f3e5
#
_cell.length_a   1.000
_cell.length_b   1.000
_cell.length_c   1.000
_cell.angle_alpha   90.00
_cell.angle_beta   90.00
_cell.angle_gamma   90.00
#
_symmetry.space_group_name_H-M   'P 1'
#
loop_
_entity.id
_entity.type
_entity.pdbx_description
1 polymer ?
#
loop_
_entity_poly.entity_id
_entity_poly.type
_entity_poly.pdbx_seq_one_letter_code
_entity_poly.pdbx_strand_id
1 'polypeptide(L)'
;MAMDIRSRDYFCYLGCYRIMQNSLSDSYLQRFSGIGRLYGQKALSYFAQAHICVVGIGGVGSWAAEALARSGIGAITLIDMDDVCVTNTNRQIHALKESVGQPKCDVMKQRILAINPECKVTSIDDFVTVDNVAEMMNNNFDYVIDAIDSVRPKAALLAYCRRYKIPVITTGGAGGQIDPTQIQVVDLAKTIQDPLAAKLRERLKSDFNVVKNSKGKLGIDCVFSTEQLVYPQGDGTVCAAKSTADGVKRMDCSAGFGAVTMVTASFGFIAVSHALKKMLAKAQRTGHI
;
A
#
# COMPACT_ATOMS: atom_id res chain seq x y z
N MET A 1 31.08 -55.74 14.96
CA MET A 1 29.91 -55.47 14.15
C MET A 1 29.30 -54.16 14.66
N ALA A 2 29.82 -53.05 14.19
CA ALA A 2 29.39 -51.70 14.55
C ALA A 2 28.84 -51.08 13.29
N MET A 3 27.52 -50.83 13.27
CA MET A 3 26.77 -50.24 12.16
C MET A 3 26.94 -48.74 12.20
N ASP A 4 27.47 -48.21 11.14
CA ASP A 4 27.68 -46.80 10.89
C ASP A 4 26.34 -46.09 10.55
N ILE A 5 25.84 -45.25 11.48
CA ILE A 5 24.57 -44.49 11.36
C ILE A 5 24.84 -43.00 11.10
N ARG A 6 25.89 -42.64 10.38
CA ARG A 6 26.21 -41.20 10.15
C ARG A 6 26.12 -40.69 8.72
N SER A 7 25.68 -41.47 7.75
CA SER A 7 25.68 -41.01 6.35
C SER A 7 24.32 -40.71 5.76
N ARG A 8 23.19 -41.00 6.41
CA ARG A 8 21.83 -40.72 5.87
C ARG A 8 21.25 -39.36 6.22
N ASP A 9 21.63 -38.78 7.36
CA ASP A 9 21.06 -37.51 7.81
C ASP A 9 21.68 -36.28 7.12
N TYR A 10 22.93 -36.39 6.67
CA TYR A 10 23.62 -35.31 5.94
C TYR A 10 23.10 -35.11 4.50
N PHE A 11 22.64 -36.20 3.85
CA PHE A 11 22.08 -36.11 2.50
C PHE A 11 20.67 -35.53 2.48
N CYS A 12 19.89 -35.72 3.54
CA CYS A 12 18.55 -35.14 3.65
C CYS A 12 18.61 -33.61 3.91
N TYR A 13 19.58 -33.16 4.72
CA TYR A 13 19.78 -31.73 5.00
C TYR A 13 20.30 -30.95 3.79
N LEU A 14 21.20 -31.52 2.99
CA LEU A 14 21.72 -30.92 1.75
C LEU A 14 20.67 -30.94 0.62
N GLY A 15 19.80 -31.94 0.59
CA GLY A 15 18.68 -32.04 -0.35
C GLY A 15 17.60 -30.99 -0.08
N CYS A 16 17.23 -30.72 1.17
CA CYS A 16 16.28 -29.66 1.55
C CYS A 16 16.84 -28.25 1.34
N TYR A 17 18.14 -28.04 1.53
CA TYR A 17 18.79 -26.73 1.29
C TYR A 17 18.91 -26.39 -0.21
N ARG A 18 18.90 -27.39 -1.08
CA ARG A 18 19.00 -27.21 -2.55
C ARG A 18 17.66 -26.94 -3.23
N ILE A 19 16.52 -27.17 -2.53
CA ILE A 19 15.17 -26.95 -3.09
C ILE A 19 14.67 -25.52 -2.86
N MET A 20 15.35 -24.68 -2.05
CA MET A 20 14.95 -23.29 -1.76
C MET A 20 15.79 -22.19 -2.44
N GLN A 21 16.69 -22.53 -3.33
CA GLN A 21 17.27 -21.55 -4.26
C GLN A 21 16.49 -21.61 -5.58
N ASN A 22 15.29 -21.05 -5.63
CA ASN A 22 14.81 -20.46 -6.88
C ASN A 22 15.81 -19.35 -7.21
N SER A 23 16.80 -19.67 -8.05
CA SER A 23 17.75 -18.69 -8.55
C SER A 23 16.94 -17.64 -9.31
N LEU A 24 17.06 -16.38 -8.90
CA LEU A 24 16.49 -15.25 -9.64
C LEU A 24 17.01 -15.31 -11.07
N SER A 25 16.16 -15.02 -12.05
CA SER A 25 16.55 -15.03 -13.45
C SER A 25 17.60 -13.94 -13.73
N ASP A 26 18.39 -14.11 -14.77
CA ASP A 26 19.35 -13.09 -15.23
C ASP A 26 18.62 -11.79 -15.60
N SER A 27 17.45 -11.89 -16.23
CA SER A 27 16.61 -10.76 -16.57
C SER A 27 16.15 -9.97 -15.33
N TYR A 28 15.73 -10.69 -14.27
CA TYR A 28 15.35 -10.08 -12.99
C TYR A 28 16.55 -9.40 -12.32
N LEU A 29 17.70 -10.07 -12.29
CA LEU A 29 18.93 -9.52 -11.69
C LEU A 29 19.44 -8.28 -12.43
N GLN A 30 19.35 -8.26 -13.77
CA GLN A 30 19.69 -7.07 -14.55
C GLN A 30 18.82 -5.87 -14.17
N ARG A 31 17.53 -6.07 -13.92
CA ARG A 31 16.60 -5.00 -13.54
C ARG A 31 16.77 -4.55 -12.08
N PHE A 32 16.94 -5.48 -11.16
CA PHE A 32 16.77 -5.22 -9.73
C PHE A 32 18.04 -5.42 -8.88
N SER A 33 19.20 -5.69 -9.48
CA SER A 33 20.47 -5.82 -8.72
C SER A 33 20.81 -4.58 -7.90
N GLY A 34 20.35 -3.39 -8.32
CA GLY A 34 20.48 -2.15 -7.52
C GLY A 34 19.76 -2.24 -6.18
N ILE A 35 18.58 -2.88 -6.13
CA ILE A 35 17.86 -3.15 -4.89
C ILE A 35 18.65 -4.12 -4.02
N GLY A 36 19.24 -5.18 -4.62
CA GLY A 36 20.09 -6.12 -3.90
C GLY A 36 21.34 -5.48 -3.31
N ARG A 37 21.94 -4.48 -3.98
CA ARG A 37 23.07 -3.71 -3.42
C ARG A 37 22.69 -2.83 -2.24
N LEU A 38 21.43 -2.36 -2.17
CA LEU A 38 20.96 -1.50 -1.10
C LEU A 38 20.43 -2.29 0.11
N TYR A 39 19.62 -3.34 -0.15
CA TYR A 39 18.95 -4.11 0.91
C TYR A 39 19.60 -5.45 1.23
N GLY A 40 20.54 -5.91 0.40
CA GLY A 40 21.17 -7.23 0.46
C GLY A 40 20.52 -8.24 -0.49
N GLN A 41 21.29 -9.24 -0.96
CA GLN A 41 20.81 -10.24 -1.92
C GLN A 41 19.68 -11.13 -1.35
N LYS A 42 19.76 -11.48 -0.07
CA LYS A 42 18.69 -12.22 0.59
C LYS A 42 17.37 -11.44 0.63
N ALA A 43 17.45 -10.12 0.84
CA ALA A 43 16.28 -9.24 0.80
C ALA A 43 15.68 -9.18 -0.63
N LEU A 44 16.52 -9.10 -1.66
CA LEU A 44 16.05 -9.12 -3.06
C LEU A 44 15.32 -10.43 -3.38
N SER A 45 15.86 -11.58 -2.96
CA SER A 45 15.22 -12.88 -3.13
C SER A 45 13.90 -12.98 -2.36
N TYR A 46 13.83 -12.38 -1.18
CA TYR A 46 12.59 -12.29 -0.40
C TYR A 46 11.53 -11.43 -1.11
N PHE A 47 11.91 -10.28 -1.67
CA PHE A 47 11.01 -9.42 -2.43
C PHE A 47 10.47 -10.11 -3.70
N ALA A 48 11.31 -10.88 -4.38
CA ALA A 48 10.90 -11.66 -5.56
C ALA A 48 9.84 -12.74 -5.25
N GLN A 49 9.71 -13.14 -3.99
CA GLN A 49 8.71 -14.12 -3.54
C GLN A 49 7.53 -13.47 -2.83
N ALA A 50 7.64 -12.20 -2.47
CA ALA A 50 6.63 -11.49 -1.69
C ALA A 50 5.37 -11.19 -2.51
N HIS A 51 4.21 -11.25 -1.84
CA HIS A 51 2.90 -10.91 -2.39
C HIS A 51 2.30 -9.71 -1.64
N ILE A 52 2.14 -8.59 -2.32
CA ILE A 52 1.61 -7.36 -1.71
C ILE A 52 0.30 -6.97 -2.38
N CYS A 53 -0.70 -6.62 -1.56
CA CYS A 53 -1.98 -6.10 -2.03
C CYS A 53 -2.00 -4.57 -1.92
N VAL A 54 -2.47 -3.89 -2.99
CA VAL A 54 -2.75 -2.45 -2.99
C VAL A 54 -4.23 -2.26 -3.20
N VAL A 55 -4.90 -1.62 -2.25
CA VAL A 55 -6.34 -1.36 -2.29
C VAL A 55 -6.57 0.12 -2.50
N GLY A 56 -7.27 0.46 -3.59
CA GLY A 56 -7.43 1.82 -4.09
C GLY A 56 -6.27 2.22 -5.01
N ILE A 57 -6.50 2.22 -6.34
CA ILE A 57 -5.48 2.54 -7.37
C ILE A 57 -5.66 3.99 -7.85
N GLY A 58 -5.93 4.89 -6.90
CA GLY A 58 -6.04 6.32 -7.13
C GLY A 58 -4.71 7.06 -7.06
N GLY A 59 -4.75 8.31 -6.57
CA GLY A 59 -3.59 9.22 -6.49
C GLY A 59 -2.44 8.72 -5.64
N VAL A 60 -2.69 7.91 -4.62
CA VAL A 60 -1.67 7.32 -3.74
C VAL A 60 -1.33 5.89 -4.18
N GLY A 61 -2.35 5.05 -4.38
CA GLY A 61 -2.13 3.62 -4.62
C GLY A 61 -1.48 3.33 -5.98
N SER A 62 -1.72 4.14 -7.01
CA SER A 62 -1.04 3.97 -8.31
C SER A 62 0.48 4.17 -8.20
N TRP A 63 0.94 5.15 -7.41
CA TRP A 63 2.36 5.37 -7.14
C TRP A 63 2.94 4.31 -6.19
N ALA A 64 2.14 3.79 -5.26
CA ALA A 64 2.55 2.65 -4.44
C ALA A 64 2.77 1.41 -5.31
N ALA A 65 1.85 1.09 -6.22
CA ALA A 65 1.99 -0.04 -7.16
C ALA A 65 3.21 0.11 -8.07
N GLU A 66 3.47 1.32 -8.59
CA GLU A 66 4.70 1.66 -9.35
C GLU A 66 5.97 1.38 -8.53
N ALA A 67 6.00 1.85 -7.28
CA ALA A 67 7.15 1.66 -6.40
C ALA A 67 7.40 0.19 -6.06
N LEU A 68 6.35 -0.60 -5.83
CA LEU A 68 6.44 -2.05 -5.62
C LEU A 68 7.03 -2.77 -6.84
N ALA A 69 6.52 -2.46 -8.04
CA ALA A 69 7.04 -3.03 -9.28
C ALA A 69 8.53 -2.73 -9.46
N ARG A 70 8.96 -1.48 -9.21
CA ARG A 70 10.35 -1.03 -9.30
C ARG A 70 11.23 -1.56 -8.18
N SER A 71 10.64 -2.05 -7.09
CA SER A 71 11.35 -2.72 -5.99
C SER A 71 11.52 -4.23 -6.22
N GLY A 72 11.03 -4.77 -7.34
CA GLY A 72 11.17 -6.18 -7.69
C GLY A 72 10.23 -7.10 -6.93
N ILE A 73 9.06 -6.60 -6.47
CA ILE A 73 8.06 -7.47 -5.82
C ILE A 73 7.53 -8.50 -6.80
N GLY A 74 7.50 -9.77 -6.36
CA GLY A 74 7.18 -10.91 -7.22
C GLY A 74 5.69 -11.11 -7.48
N ALA A 75 4.81 -10.66 -6.58
CA ALA A 75 3.37 -10.71 -6.79
C ALA A 75 2.68 -9.45 -6.26
N ILE A 76 1.79 -8.86 -7.05
CA ILE A 76 1.01 -7.67 -6.69
C ILE A 76 -0.46 -7.92 -7.02
N THR A 77 -1.33 -7.76 -6.03
CA THR A 77 -2.78 -7.71 -6.25
C THR A 77 -3.24 -6.26 -6.19
N LEU A 78 -4.00 -5.84 -7.18
CA LEU A 78 -4.61 -4.51 -7.32
C LEU A 78 -6.12 -4.65 -7.12
N ILE A 79 -6.71 -3.81 -6.28
CA ILE A 79 -8.16 -3.79 -6.03
C ILE A 79 -8.67 -2.37 -6.22
N ASP A 80 -9.47 -2.15 -7.26
CA ASP A 80 -10.14 -0.87 -7.57
C ASP A 80 -11.18 -1.15 -8.67
N MET A 81 -12.34 -0.52 -8.64
CA MET A 81 -13.42 -0.70 -9.63
C MET A 81 -13.57 0.53 -10.55
N ASP A 82 -12.79 1.58 -10.32
CA ASP A 82 -12.91 2.78 -11.12
C ASP A 82 -12.20 2.68 -12.48
N ASP A 83 -12.70 3.47 -13.43
CA ASP A 83 -11.99 3.77 -14.68
C ASP A 83 -11.06 4.98 -14.51
N VAL A 84 -10.08 5.07 -15.41
CA VAL A 84 -9.21 6.24 -15.54
C VAL A 84 -10.02 7.42 -16.08
N CYS A 85 -10.06 8.52 -15.33
CA CYS A 85 -10.70 9.75 -15.74
C CYS A 85 -9.65 10.81 -16.11
N VAL A 86 -9.97 11.69 -17.06
CA VAL A 86 -9.10 12.81 -17.45
C VAL A 86 -8.76 13.71 -16.26
N THR A 87 -9.65 13.84 -15.28
CA THR A 87 -9.42 14.60 -14.03
C THR A 87 -8.42 13.96 -13.09
N ASN A 88 -7.97 12.74 -13.37
CA ASN A 88 -6.96 12.04 -12.61
C ASN A 88 -5.52 12.41 -13.01
N THR A 89 -5.35 13.09 -14.15
CA THR A 89 -4.04 13.39 -14.77
C THR A 89 -3.08 14.14 -13.84
N ASN A 90 -3.59 14.98 -12.94
CA ASN A 90 -2.77 15.78 -12.03
C ASN A 90 -2.15 14.99 -10.87
N ARG A 91 -2.53 13.67 -10.68
CA ARG A 91 -2.07 12.91 -9.51
C ARG A 91 -1.96 11.39 -9.65
N GLN A 92 -2.47 10.79 -10.72
CA GLN A 92 -2.44 9.34 -10.94
C GLN A 92 -1.49 9.00 -12.08
N ILE A 93 -0.48 8.14 -11.83
CA ILE A 93 0.59 7.87 -12.81
C ILE A 93 0.09 7.20 -14.09
N HIS A 94 -0.99 6.43 -14.01
CA HIS A 94 -1.58 5.71 -15.15
C HIS A 94 -2.60 6.56 -15.93
N ALA A 95 -2.93 7.78 -15.46
CA ALA A 95 -3.86 8.68 -16.14
C ALA A 95 -3.17 9.42 -17.28
N LEU A 96 -3.08 8.76 -18.43
CA LEU A 96 -2.54 9.25 -19.69
C LEU A 96 -3.68 9.41 -20.72
N LYS A 97 -3.43 10.13 -21.81
CA LYS A 97 -4.43 10.36 -22.86
C LYS A 97 -5.02 9.04 -23.38
N GLU A 98 -4.15 8.05 -23.57
CA GLU A 98 -4.51 6.75 -24.15
C GLU A 98 -5.24 5.82 -23.19
N SER A 99 -5.14 6.07 -21.88
CA SER A 99 -5.72 5.23 -20.85
C SER A 99 -7.08 5.71 -20.32
N VAL A 100 -7.52 6.90 -20.70
CA VAL A 100 -8.82 7.45 -20.25
C VAL A 100 -9.96 6.52 -20.68
N GLY A 101 -10.83 6.17 -19.72
CA GLY A 101 -11.96 5.25 -19.91
C GLY A 101 -11.61 3.77 -19.78
N GLN A 102 -10.35 3.42 -19.49
CA GLN A 102 -9.96 2.02 -19.21
C GLN A 102 -9.95 1.74 -17.70
N PRO A 103 -10.21 0.51 -17.26
CA PRO A 103 -10.16 0.13 -15.84
C PRO A 103 -8.77 0.42 -15.25
N LYS A 104 -8.72 1.11 -14.11
CA LYS A 104 -7.46 1.49 -13.45
C LYS A 104 -6.55 0.30 -13.16
N CYS A 105 -7.13 -0.81 -12.68
CA CYS A 105 -6.38 -2.02 -12.37
C CYS A 105 -5.70 -2.61 -13.61
N ASP A 106 -6.34 -2.60 -14.76
CA ASP A 106 -5.79 -3.17 -16.00
C ASP A 106 -4.68 -2.31 -16.57
N VAL A 107 -4.87 -0.97 -16.59
CA VAL A 107 -3.82 -0.04 -17.02
C VAL A 107 -2.59 -0.16 -16.10
N MET A 108 -2.81 -0.25 -14.80
CA MET A 108 -1.71 -0.38 -13.84
C MET A 108 -1.03 -1.75 -13.94
N LYS A 109 -1.76 -2.83 -14.21
CA LYS A 109 -1.22 -4.17 -14.48
C LYS A 109 -0.28 -4.16 -15.69
N GLN A 110 -0.70 -3.57 -16.81
CA GLN A 110 0.15 -3.44 -17.99
C GLN A 110 1.44 -2.69 -17.68
N ARG A 111 1.33 -1.61 -16.90
CA ARG A 111 2.48 -0.82 -16.47
C ARG A 111 3.43 -1.60 -15.56
N ILE A 112 2.92 -2.36 -14.59
CA ILE A 112 3.72 -3.22 -13.72
C ILE A 112 4.48 -4.26 -14.54
N LEU A 113 3.81 -4.93 -15.48
CA LEU A 113 4.44 -5.94 -16.34
C LEU A 113 5.48 -5.35 -17.29
N ALA A 114 5.34 -4.10 -17.72
CA ALA A 114 6.37 -3.40 -18.49
C ALA A 114 7.63 -3.09 -17.65
N ILE A 115 7.49 -2.91 -16.33
CA ILE A 115 8.59 -2.67 -15.38
C ILE A 115 9.23 -4.00 -14.93
N ASN A 116 8.39 -4.92 -14.47
CA ASN A 116 8.75 -6.23 -13.96
C ASN A 116 7.97 -7.33 -14.69
N PRO A 117 8.47 -7.84 -15.82
CA PRO A 117 7.76 -8.87 -16.60
C PRO A 117 7.52 -10.18 -15.87
N GLU A 118 8.29 -10.45 -14.81
CA GLU A 118 8.18 -11.67 -14.01
C GLU A 118 7.19 -11.52 -12.83
N CYS A 119 6.62 -10.32 -12.62
CA CYS A 119 5.65 -10.08 -11.56
C CYS A 119 4.31 -10.76 -11.86
N LYS A 120 3.77 -11.48 -10.90
CA LYS A 120 2.40 -12.01 -10.95
C LYS A 120 1.42 -10.92 -10.56
N VAL A 121 0.69 -10.35 -11.52
CA VAL A 121 -0.26 -9.27 -11.26
C VAL A 121 -1.69 -9.79 -11.33
N THR A 122 -2.42 -9.67 -10.24
CA THR A 122 -3.86 -9.94 -10.14
C THR A 122 -4.62 -8.63 -10.08
N SER A 123 -5.54 -8.40 -11.02
CA SER A 123 -6.49 -7.28 -11.01
C SER A 123 -7.82 -7.78 -10.44
N ILE A 124 -8.38 -7.08 -9.47
CA ILE A 124 -9.71 -7.31 -8.92
C ILE A 124 -10.50 -6.02 -9.18
N ASP A 125 -11.45 -6.12 -10.11
CA ASP A 125 -12.34 -5.04 -10.53
C ASP A 125 -13.57 -5.03 -9.61
N ASP A 126 -13.35 -4.60 -8.37
CA ASP A 126 -14.42 -4.51 -7.35
C ASP A 126 -13.99 -3.55 -6.24
N PHE A 127 -14.96 -3.07 -5.45
CA PHE A 127 -14.72 -2.32 -4.24
C PHE A 127 -14.66 -3.21 -3.01
N VAL A 128 -13.74 -2.92 -2.10
CA VAL A 128 -13.77 -3.52 -0.76
C VAL A 128 -15.00 -3.01 -0.01
N THR A 129 -15.75 -3.93 0.57
CA THR A 129 -16.92 -3.66 1.39
C THR A 129 -16.83 -4.42 2.71
N VAL A 130 -17.76 -4.18 3.64
CA VAL A 130 -17.86 -4.96 4.87
C VAL A 130 -18.18 -6.43 4.57
N ASP A 131 -18.93 -6.68 3.51
CA ASP A 131 -19.46 -8.01 3.18
C ASP A 131 -18.45 -8.90 2.44
N ASN A 132 -17.57 -8.29 1.59
CA ASN A 132 -16.61 -9.03 0.76
C ASN A 132 -15.15 -8.97 1.25
N VAL A 133 -14.83 -8.17 2.27
CA VAL A 133 -13.44 -7.99 2.74
C VAL A 133 -12.78 -9.31 3.16
N ALA A 134 -13.54 -10.25 3.70
CA ALA A 134 -13.03 -11.56 4.10
C ALA A 134 -12.55 -12.39 2.90
N GLU A 135 -13.31 -12.38 1.81
CA GLU A 135 -12.96 -13.06 0.57
C GLU A 135 -11.74 -12.40 -0.09
N MET A 136 -11.77 -11.07 -0.23
CA MET A 136 -10.70 -10.31 -0.85
C MET A 136 -9.35 -10.42 -0.12
N MET A 137 -9.38 -10.56 1.22
CA MET A 137 -8.17 -10.67 2.04
C MET A 137 -7.70 -12.11 2.30
N ASN A 138 -8.31 -13.10 1.65
CA ASN A 138 -7.98 -14.54 1.84
C ASN A 138 -6.77 -15.03 1.01
N ASN A 139 -5.98 -14.16 0.42
CA ASN A 139 -4.91 -14.51 -0.52
C ASN A 139 -3.50 -14.58 0.09
N ASN A 140 -3.35 -14.73 1.41
CA ASN A 140 -2.06 -14.83 2.12
C ASN A 140 -1.07 -13.71 1.74
N PHE A 141 -1.51 -12.46 1.81
CA PHE A 141 -0.66 -11.31 1.53
C PHE A 141 0.43 -11.13 2.60
N ASP A 142 1.67 -10.92 2.18
CA ASP A 142 2.76 -10.54 3.07
C ASP A 142 2.55 -9.14 3.65
N TYR A 143 1.91 -8.26 2.87
CA TYR A 143 1.56 -6.90 3.29
C TYR A 143 0.37 -6.34 2.50
N VAL A 144 -0.41 -5.45 3.13
CA VAL A 144 -1.51 -4.71 2.50
C VAL A 144 -1.22 -3.22 2.59
N ILE A 145 -1.37 -2.52 1.46
CA ILE A 145 -1.31 -1.05 1.38
C ILE A 145 -2.73 -0.55 1.13
N ASP A 146 -3.30 0.13 2.11
CA ASP A 146 -4.63 0.70 2.04
C ASP A 146 -4.55 2.18 1.61
N ALA A 147 -4.94 2.45 0.38
CA ALA A 147 -5.03 3.78 -0.21
C ALA A 147 -6.49 4.19 -0.55
N ILE A 148 -7.48 3.56 0.10
CA ILE A 148 -8.90 3.90 -0.05
C ILE A 148 -9.15 5.30 0.55
N ASP A 149 -9.94 6.13 -0.10
CA ASP A 149 -10.35 7.46 0.38
C ASP A 149 -11.72 7.47 1.07
N SER A 150 -12.49 6.39 0.93
CA SER A 150 -13.79 6.22 1.57
C SER A 150 -13.66 5.58 2.95
N VAL A 151 -14.25 6.24 3.98
CA VAL A 151 -14.06 5.86 5.40
C VAL A 151 -14.62 4.48 5.73
N ARG A 152 -15.82 4.13 5.21
CA ARG A 152 -16.52 2.88 5.59
C ARG A 152 -15.78 1.63 5.10
N PRO A 153 -15.44 1.48 3.81
CA PRO A 153 -14.66 0.33 3.33
C PRO A 153 -13.25 0.29 3.94
N LYS A 154 -12.60 1.45 4.07
CA LYS A 154 -11.29 1.57 4.73
C LYS A 154 -11.31 1.05 6.17
N ALA A 155 -12.33 1.40 6.95
CA ALA A 155 -12.49 0.91 8.32
C ALA A 155 -12.71 -0.61 8.37
N ALA A 156 -13.52 -1.17 7.45
CA ALA A 156 -13.75 -2.60 7.36
C ALA A 156 -12.44 -3.36 7.05
N LEU A 157 -11.68 -2.90 6.04
CA LEU A 157 -10.39 -3.46 5.66
C LEU A 157 -9.41 -3.48 6.84
N LEU A 158 -9.23 -2.34 7.51
CA LEU A 158 -8.28 -2.23 8.62
C LEU A 158 -8.69 -3.03 9.84
N ALA A 159 -9.99 -3.08 10.17
CA ALA A 159 -10.52 -3.92 11.23
C ALA A 159 -10.27 -5.40 10.95
N TYR A 160 -10.50 -5.83 9.71
CA TYR A 160 -10.23 -7.19 9.27
C TYR A 160 -8.74 -7.54 9.36
N CYS A 161 -7.87 -6.73 8.73
CA CYS A 161 -6.42 -6.92 8.78
C CYS A 161 -5.90 -7.00 10.22
N ARG A 162 -6.37 -6.11 11.11
CA ARG A 162 -5.98 -6.13 12.51
C ARG A 162 -6.44 -7.40 13.23
N ARG A 163 -7.69 -7.84 13.01
CA ARG A 163 -8.27 -9.05 13.62
C ARG A 163 -7.49 -10.29 13.24
N TYR A 164 -7.13 -10.43 11.96
CA TYR A 164 -6.45 -11.60 11.42
C TYR A 164 -4.93 -11.44 11.35
N LYS A 165 -4.38 -10.36 11.93
CA LYS A 165 -2.93 -10.07 12.00
C LYS A 165 -2.26 -9.99 10.62
N ILE A 166 -2.99 -9.56 9.61
CA ILE A 166 -2.47 -9.26 8.27
C ILE A 166 -1.69 -7.93 8.37
N PRO A 167 -0.40 -7.89 8.00
CA PRO A 167 0.36 -6.66 8.03
C PRO A 167 -0.25 -5.61 7.09
N VAL A 168 -0.50 -4.40 7.61
CA VAL A 168 -1.15 -3.33 6.84
C VAL A 168 -0.58 -1.97 7.19
N ILE A 169 -0.48 -1.10 6.18
CA ILE A 169 -0.32 0.34 6.35
C ILE A 169 -1.47 1.05 5.65
N THR A 170 -2.03 2.06 6.31
CA THR A 170 -3.07 2.90 5.73
C THR A 170 -2.51 4.28 5.39
N THR A 171 -3.20 5.01 4.53
CA THR A 171 -2.90 6.40 4.23
C THR A 171 -4.06 7.31 4.68
N GLY A 172 -3.71 8.47 5.19
CA GLY A 172 -4.65 9.55 5.45
C GLY A 172 -5.06 10.25 4.15
N GLY A 173 -5.68 11.41 4.30
CA GLY A 173 -6.04 12.26 3.17
C GLY A 173 -4.81 12.95 2.57
N ALA A 174 -4.63 12.83 1.25
CA ALA A 174 -3.54 13.48 0.50
C ALA A 174 -4.01 14.70 -0.31
N GLY A 175 -5.24 15.14 -0.10
CA GLY A 175 -5.81 16.34 -0.72
C GLY A 175 -5.69 17.57 0.19
N GLY A 176 -5.66 18.78 -0.42
CA GLY A 176 -5.54 20.05 0.30
C GLY A 176 -4.13 20.31 0.86
N GLN A 177 -3.11 19.68 0.33
CA GLN A 177 -1.71 19.73 0.79
C GLN A 177 -0.79 20.00 -0.41
N ILE A 178 0.34 20.65 -0.16
CA ILE A 178 1.30 21.11 -1.18
C ILE A 178 2.73 20.65 -0.84
N ASP A 179 3.06 20.56 0.45
CA ASP A 179 4.41 20.29 0.94
C ASP A 179 4.61 18.82 1.32
N PRO A 180 5.28 18.00 0.47
CA PRO A 180 5.55 16.60 0.75
C PRO A 180 6.55 16.40 1.89
N THR A 181 7.30 17.42 2.33
CA THR A 181 8.30 17.30 3.41
C THR A 181 7.66 17.14 4.79
N GLN A 182 6.37 17.45 4.92
CA GLN A 182 5.62 17.29 6.17
C GLN A 182 4.96 15.91 6.34
N ILE A 183 5.20 14.98 5.40
CA ILE A 183 4.64 13.64 5.45
C ILE A 183 5.37 12.78 6.50
N GLN A 184 4.60 12.09 7.31
CA GLN A 184 5.10 11.24 8.39
C GLN A 184 4.39 9.88 8.41
N VAL A 185 5.01 8.90 9.09
CA VAL A 185 4.38 7.62 9.42
C VAL A 185 4.28 7.49 10.92
N VAL A 186 3.05 7.40 11.43
CA VAL A 186 2.77 7.19 12.84
C VAL A 186 1.66 6.13 13.01
N ASP A 187 1.45 5.68 14.26
CA ASP A 187 0.22 4.93 14.56
C ASP A 187 -1.02 5.81 14.32
N LEU A 188 -2.06 5.26 13.69
CA LEU A 188 -3.29 5.97 13.34
C LEU A 188 -3.91 6.71 14.53
N ALA A 189 -3.69 6.23 15.77
CA ALA A 189 -4.16 6.91 16.99
C ALA A 189 -3.47 8.27 17.23
N LYS A 190 -2.34 8.53 16.58
CA LYS A 190 -1.49 9.71 16.77
C LYS A 190 -1.55 10.71 15.63
N THR A 191 -2.32 10.43 14.59
CA THR A 191 -2.49 11.35 13.45
C THR A 191 -3.21 12.63 13.88
N ILE A 192 -2.76 13.76 13.34
CA ILE A 192 -3.31 15.11 13.60
C ILE A 192 -3.65 15.77 12.26
N GLN A 193 -4.49 16.80 12.27
CA GLN A 193 -4.85 17.62 11.09
C GLN A 193 -5.35 16.86 9.85
N ASP A 194 -5.77 15.60 10.02
CA ASP A 194 -6.27 14.73 8.96
C ASP A 194 -7.72 14.35 9.23
N PRO A 195 -8.69 14.96 8.51
CA PRO A 195 -10.11 14.69 8.68
C PRO A 195 -10.50 13.25 8.31
N LEU A 196 -9.82 12.64 7.31
CA LEU A 196 -10.07 11.25 6.92
C LEU A 196 -9.65 10.31 8.06
N ALA A 197 -8.44 10.48 8.59
CA ALA A 197 -7.94 9.69 9.71
C ALA A 197 -8.76 9.90 10.98
N ALA A 198 -9.28 11.10 11.24
CA ALA A 198 -10.16 11.37 12.37
C ALA A 198 -11.47 10.56 12.28
N LYS A 199 -12.18 10.65 11.15
CA LYS A 199 -13.41 9.88 10.89
C LYS A 199 -13.15 8.37 10.90
N LEU A 200 -11.99 7.95 10.38
CA LEU A 200 -11.59 6.55 10.39
C LEU A 200 -11.43 6.01 11.81
N ARG A 201 -10.79 6.76 12.72
CA ARG A 201 -10.68 6.37 14.14
C ARG A 201 -12.05 6.23 14.83
N GLU A 202 -12.97 7.15 14.54
CA GLU A 202 -14.35 7.08 15.07
C GLU A 202 -15.04 5.81 14.57
N ARG A 203 -14.98 5.55 13.25
CA ARG A 203 -15.63 4.41 12.62
C ARG A 203 -15.05 3.07 13.10
N LEU A 204 -13.74 2.98 13.24
CA LEU A 204 -13.07 1.79 13.78
C LEU A 204 -13.53 1.48 15.20
N LYS A 205 -13.77 2.52 16.03
CA LYS A 205 -14.29 2.34 17.38
C LYS A 205 -15.76 1.98 17.38
N SER A 206 -16.62 2.72 16.66
CA SER A 206 -18.08 2.54 16.71
C SER A 206 -18.54 1.23 16.07
N ASP A 207 -18.03 0.91 14.87
CA ASP A 207 -18.58 -0.18 14.07
C ASP A 207 -17.82 -1.51 14.27
N PHE A 208 -16.54 -1.44 14.64
CA PHE A 208 -15.67 -2.62 14.74
C PHE A 208 -15.07 -2.86 16.12
N ASN A 209 -15.40 -2.02 17.11
CA ASN A 209 -14.87 -2.09 18.47
C ASN A 209 -13.32 -2.15 18.53
N VAL A 210 -12.66 -1.47 17.58
CA VAL A 210 -11.20 -1.33 17.55
C VAL A 210 -10.78 -0.25 18.51
N VAL A 211 -10.19 -0.65 19.65
CA VAL A 211 -9.76 0.25 20.72
C VAL A 211 -8.25 0.33 20.84
N LYS A 212 -7.75 1.41 21.43
CA LYS A 212 -6.34 1.60 21.74
C LYS A 212 -5.88 0.58 22.78
N ASN A 213 -4.66 0.07 22.61
CA ASN A 213 -4.01 -0.77 23.60
C ASN A 213 -3.51 0.05 24.79
N SER A 214 -2.89 -0.61 25.80
CA SER A 214 -2.33 0.04 27.01
C SER A 214 -1.27 1.12 26.74
N LYS A 215 -0.67 1.12 25.53
CA LYS A 215 0.29 2.14 25.07
C LYS A 215 -0.37 3.26 24.28
N GLY A 216 -1.69 3.33 24.24
CA GLY A 216 -2.45 4.34 23.51
C GLY A 216 -2.41 4.20 21.98
N LYS A 217 -2.06 3.02 21.45
CA LYS A 217 -1.93 2.74 20.02
C LYS A 217 -3.08 1.88 19.51
N LEU A 218 -3.50 2.11 18.26
CA LEU A 218 -4.40 1.24 17.52
C LEU A 218 -3.66 0.03 16.88
N GLY A 219 -2.34 0.12 16.72
CA GLY A 219 -1.53 -0.91 16.09
C GLY A 219 -1.68 -0.92 14.57
N ILE A 220 -2.05 0.20 13.97
CA ILE A 220 -2.19 0.42 12.53
C ILE A 220 -1.28 1.59 12.16
N ASP A 221 -0.26 1.34 11.34
CA ASP A 221 0.62 2.39 10.85
C ASP A 221 -0.11 3.22 9.78
N CYS A 222 0.04 4.55 9.81
CA CYS A 222 -0.64 5.48 8.92
C CYS A 222 0.36 6.50 8.33
N VAL A 223 0.39 6.62 7.00
CA VAL A 223 1.03 7.75 6.32
C VAL A 223 0.08 8.93 6.35
N PHE A 224 0.52 10.07 6.84
CA PHE A 224 -0.27 11.31 6.90
C PHE A 224 0.65 12.53 6.82
N SER A 225 0.08 13.71 6.56
CA SER A 225 0.81 14.99 6.63
C SER A 225 0.41 15.80 7.86
N THR A 226 1.37 16.51 8.41
CA THR A 226 1.12 17.53 9.46
C THR A 226 0.76 18.90 8.89
N GLU A 227 0.75 19.03 7.57
CA GLU A 227 0.43 20.28 6.87
C GLU A 227 -1.00 20.74 7.15
N GLN A 228 -1.17 22.04 7.37
CA GLN A 228 -2.48 22.65 7.46
C GLN A 228 -3.18 22.60 6.09
N LEU A 229 -4.38 22.01 6.06
CA LEU A 229 -5.14 21.88 4.82
C LEU A 229 -5.54 23.24 4.26
N VAL A 230 -5.48 23.37 2.93
CA VAL A 230 -6.03 24.49 2.20
C VAL A 230 -7.34 24.08 1.51
N TYR A 231 -8.30 25.02 1.51
CA TYR A 231 -9.63 24.81 0.98
C TYR A 231 -9.88 25.79 -0.18
N PRO A 232 -10.44 25.34 -1.32
CA PRO A 232 -10.83 26.22 -2.39
C PRO A 232 -11.97 27.11 -1.93
N GLN A 233 -11.93 28.39 -2.36
CA GLN A 233 -12.97 29.38 -2.11
C GLN A 233 -13.79 29.61 -3.38
N GLY A 234 -15.00 30.17 -3.24
CA GLY A 234 -15.89 30.44 -4.37
C GLY A 234 -15.36 31.48 -5.36
N ASP A 235 -14.40 32.30 -4.96
CA ASP A 235 -13.74 33.33 -5.79
C ASP A 235 -12.51 32.82 -6.55
N GLY A 236 -12.22 31.50 -6.47
CA GLY A 236 -11.06 30.88 -7.10
C GLY A 236 -9.76 30.96 -6.28
N THR A 237 -9.78 31.58 -5.10
CA THR A 237 -8.65 31.58 -4.16
C THR A 237 -8.64 30.32 -3.28
N VAL A 238 -7.60 30.16 -2.48
CA VAL A 238 -7.49 29.09 -1.47
C VAL A 238 -7.24 29.70 -0.09
N CYS A 239 -7.78 29.07 0.96
CA CYS A 239 -7.63 29.53 2.33
C CYS A 239 -7.46 28.33 3.28
N ALA A 240 -6.70 28.53 4.39
CA ALA A 240 -6.59 27.55 5.46
C ALA A 240 -7.91 27.39 6.28
N ALA A 241 -8.79 28.38 6.24
CA ALA A 241 -10.09 28.34 6.90
C ALA A 241 -11.13 27.64 6.02
N LYS A 242 -11.88 26.70 6.59
CA LYS A 242 -13.02 26.07 5.92
C LYS A 242 -14.13 27.12 5.75
N SER A 243 -14.62 27.35 4.51
CA SER A 243 -15.76 28.25 4.28
C SER A 243 -17.01 27.69 4.99
N THR A 244 -17.69 28.55 5.76
CA THR A 244 -18.95 28.22 6.42
C THR A 244 -20.17 28.37 5.50
N ALA A 245 -19.98 28.98 4.32
CA ALA A 245 -21.07 29.32 3.40
C ALA A 245 -21.53 28.15 2.51
N ASP A 246 -20.71 27.14 2.34
CA ASP A 246 -21.03 25.94 1.56
C ASP A 246 -21.38 24.80 2.52
N GLY A 247 -22.63 24.32 2.46
CA GLY A 247 -23.06 23.13 3.20
C GLY A 247 -22.09 21.97 2.97
N VAL A 248 -22.15 20.93 3.82
CA VAL A 248 -21.26 19.78 3.86
C VAL A 248 -20.96 19.27 2.45
N LYS A 249 -19.93 19.84 1.78
CA LYS A 249 -19.40 19.28 0.54
C LYS A 249 -18.71 17.96 0.90
N ARG A 250 -19.03 16.91 0.17
CA ARG A 250 -18.39 15.60 0.30
C ARG A 250 -16.88 15.79 0.15
N MET A 251 -16.10 15.02 0.92
CA MET A 251 -14.64 15.01 0.86
C MET A 251 -14.14 14.13 -0.31
N ASP A 252 -14.89 14.15 -1.43
CA ASP A 252 -14.46 13.46 -2.65
C ASP A 252 -13.68 14.42 -3.57
N CYS A 253 -12.83 13.85 -4.39
CA CYS A 253 -11.95 14.57 -5.31
C CYS A 253 -12.72 15.34 -6.40
N SER A 254 -14.04 15.17 -6.51
CA SER A 254 -14.87 15.80 -7.54
C SER A 254 -15.38 17.19 -7.15
N ALA A 255 -15.39 17.54 -5.85
CA ALA A 255 -15.96 18.81 -5.36
C ALA A 255 -15.27 19.40 -4.13
N GLY A 256 -14.19 18.79 -3.57
CA GLY A 256 -13.69 19.16 -2.24
C GLY A 256 -12.30 19.76 -2.24
N PHE A 257 -11.28 18.91 -2.30
CA PHE A 257 -9.90 19.34 -2.18
C PHE A 257 -9.15 19.26 -3.51
N GLY A 258 -8.29 20.24 -3.78
CA GLY A 258 -7.23 20.09 -4.77
C GLY A 258 -6.25 18.98 -4.33
N ALA A 259 -5.57 18.37 -5.28
CA ALA A 259 -4.49 17.41 -5.02
C ALA A 259 -3.37 17.61 -6.03
N VAL A 260 -2.16 17.25 -5.65
CA VAL A 260 -0.96 17.40 -6.48
C VAL A 260 -0.09 16.15 -6.39
N THR A 261 0.53 15.79 -7.53
CA THR A 261 1.36 14.60 -7.65
C THR A 261 2.45 14.53 -6.58
N MET A 262 3.13 15.65 -6.27
CA MET A 262 4.22 15.68 -5.30
C MET A 262 3.82 15.14 -3.92
N VAL A 263 2.59 15.41 -3.48
CA VAL A 263 2.08 14.90 -2.21
C VAL A 263 1.58 13.47 -2.36
N THR A 264 0.71 13.21 -3.34
CA THR A 264 0.07 11.90 -3.50
C THR A 264 1.08 10.80 -3.81
N ALA A 265 2.07 11.07 -4.68
CA ALA A 265 3.14 10.14 -4.99
C ALA A 265 4.04 9.88 -3.77
N SER A 266 4.38 10.92 -3.00
CA SER A 266 5.18 10.78 -1.79
C SER A 266 4.48 9.94 -0.73
N PHE A 267 3.16 10.06 -0.55
CA PHE A 267 2.38 9.16 0.30
C PHE A 267 2.55 7.69 -0.14
N GLY A 268 2.43 7.42 -1.44
CA GLY A 268 2.60 6.09 -2.01
C GLY A 268 4.01 5.53 -1.78
N PHE A 269 5.04 6.33 -2.06
CA PHE A 269 6.45 5.93 -1.88
C PHE A 269 6.79 5.67 -0.42
N ILE A 270 6.32 6.51 0.50
CA ILE A 270 6.54 6.34 1.94
C ILE A 270 5.81 5.10 2.46
N ALA A 271 4.58 4.83 2.00
CA ALA A 271 3.84 3.62 2.35
C ALA A 271 4.60 2.36 1.94
N VAL A 272 5.13 2.31 0.71
CA VAL A 272 5.93 1.19 0.21
C VAL A 272 7.23 1.05 0.98
N SER A 273 7.99 2.14 1.16
CA SER A 273 9.25 2.13 1.93
C SER A 273 9.04 1.56 3.34
N HIS A 274 7.95 1.98 4.01
CA HIS A 274 7.60 1.47 5.33
C HIS A 274 7.23 -0.02 5.30
N ALA A 275 6.42 -0.44 4.32
CA ALA A 275 6.02 -1.83 4.15
C ALA A 275 7.24 -2.74 3.96
N LEU A 276 8.15 -2.40 3.02
CA LEU A 276 9.38 -3.16 2.77
C LEU A 276 10.26 -3.26 4.03
N LYS A 277 10.43 -2.15 4.76
CA LYS A 277 11.18 -2.13 6.03
C LYS A 277 10.57 -3.06 7.07
N LYS A 278 9.25 -3.05 7.22
CA LYS A 278 8.54 -3.93 8.17
C LYS A 278 8.63 -5.40 7.79
N MET A 279 8.49 -5.70 6.49
CA MET A 279 8.62 -7.06 5.96
C MET A 279 10.02 -7.62 6.21
N LEU A 280 11.07 -6.87 5.91
CA LEU A 280 12.45 -7.28 6.18
C LEU A 280 12.72 -7.50 7.67
N ALA A 281 12.26 -6.59 8.53
CA ALA A 281 12.40 -6.75 9.97
C ALA A 281 11.64 -7.98 10.52
N LYS A 282 10.52 -8.37 9.89
CA LYS A 282 9.83 -9.62 10.21
C LYS A 282 10.63 -10.82 9.72
N ALA A 283 11.09 -10.82 8.47
CA ALA A 283 11.85 -11.90 7.87
C ALA A 283 13.15 -12.21 8.62
N GLN A 284 13.89 -11.17 9.06
CA GLN A 284 15.07 -11.30 9.92
C GLN A 284 14.74 -11.97 11.26
N ARG A 285 13.65 -11.56 11.93
CA ARG A 285 13.25 -12.14 13.23
C ARG A 285 12.80 -13.60 13.11
N THR A 286 12.26 -14.00 11.97
CA THR A 286 11.77 -15.36 11.71
C THR A 286 12.80 -16.26 11.01
N GLY A 287 14.02 -15.75 10.74
CA GLY A 287 15.10 -16.50 10.10
C GLY A 287 14.91 -16.80 8.61
N HIS A 288 14.04 -16.04 7.92
CA HIS A 288 13.84 -16.18 6.48
C HIS A 288 14.94 -15.48 5.66
N ILE A 289 15.64 -14.51 6.24
CA ILE A 289 16.79 -13.79 5.62
C ILE A 289 17.90 -13.54 6.61
#